data_24c55709211840081905764ae2ef39aa
#
_entry.id   24c55709211840081905764ae2ef39aa
#
_cell.length_a   1.000
_cell.length_b   1.000
_cell.length_c   1.000
_cell.angle_alpha   90.00
_cell.angle_beta   90.00
_cell.angle_gamma   90.00
#
_symmetry.space_group_name_H-M   'P 1'
#
loop_
_entity.id
_entity.type
_entity.pdbx_description
1 polymer ?
#
loop_
_entity_poly.entity_id
_entity_poly.type
_entity_poly.pdbx_seq_one_letter_code
_entity_poly.pdbx_strand_id
1 'polypeptide(L)'
;MKLYSDHILIGSAFQSGTLEFDERFSIFTPGMKPSSMQNTGSGCTEENGRPGARGKGAEDVLDYSGFYIIPGLVDIHTHAAMGADASDGDDAEMQTMSRFYAQNGVTSWCPTTMTLKEPELKEACRTISHFRRPEDGARSVGVHLEGPFVCMEKRGAQNPENIHVPDVEMLKRLNEAAGGTVRLVTMAPETEGGIAFVREASKLCTISLGHTMADYDTAMRAFFAGASHVTHLFNAMQPIHHRKPGLIAAAYDAGATAELICDGMHVEPSVMRMAEKLFGRNLVLVSDSLRCTGMPEGDYPFGGQMITLRNGRATLKGTDTIAGSVISLMEGVRRVVDFGMPLADAVLAASSTPARAIRMDHEIGSIRAGKRADMVALDKSLKVRKVWIDGREAVSSES
;
A
#
# COMPACT_ATOMS: atom_id res chain seq x y z
N MET A 1 -15.12 4.37 -22.18
CA MET A 1 -13.81 4.36 -22.89
C MET A 1 -13.40 2.94 -23.21
N LYS A 2 -12.58 2.77 -24.24
CA LYS A 2 -11.97 1.47 -24.58
C LYS A 2 -10.44 1.62 -24.63
N LEU A 3 -9.71 0.62 -24.13
CA LEU A 3 -8.25 0.58 -24.13
C LEU A 3 -7.78 -0.80 -24.59
N TYR A 4 -6.86 -0.85 -25.52
CA TYR A 4 -6.17 -2.07 -25.94
C TYR A 4 -4.74 -2.10 -25.40
N SER A 5 -4.28 -3.28 -24.96
CA SER A 5 -2.87 -3.58 -24.72
C SER A 5 -2.58 -5.07 -24.94
N ASP A 6 -1.32 -5.37 -25.26
CA ASP A 6 -0.81 -6.74 -25.34
C ASP A 6 -0.62 -7.36 -23.95
N HIS A 7 -0.60 -6.54 -22.88
CA HIS A 7 -0.23 -6.95 -21.53
C HIS A 7 -1.14 -6.30 -20.48
N ILE A 8 -2.39 -6.76 -20.39
CA ILE A 8 -3.34 -6.37 -19.32
C ILE A 8 -3.34 -7.44 -18.24
N LEU A 9 -3.12 -7.09 -16.98
CA LEU A 9 -3.13 -8.04 -15.85
C LEU A 9 -4.58 -8.39 -15.49
N ILE A 10 -5.02 -9.56 -15.92
CA ILE A 10 -6.34 -10.13 -15.61
C ILE A 10 -6.18 -11.36 -14.72
N GLY A 11 -6.78 -11.30 -13.53
CA GLY A 11 -6.54 -12.34 -12.53
C GLY A 11 -5.08 -12.38 -12.09
N SER A 12 -4.33 -13.41 -12.50
CA SER A 12 -2.91 -13.59 -12.14
C SER A 12 -1.99 -13.66 -13.36
N ALA A 13 -2.47 -13.29 -14.54
CA ALA A 13 -1.68 -13.39 -15.77
C ALA A 13 -1.88 -12.17 -16.68
N PHE A 14 -0.83 -11.78 -17.37
CA PHE A 14 -0.92 -10.78 -18.42
C PHE A 14 -1.56 -11.39 -19.66
N GLN A 15 -2.55 -10.69 -20.22
CA GLN A 15 -3.31 -11.10 -21.39
C GLN A 15 -3.41 -9.93 -22.38
N SER A 16 -3.38 -10.25 -23.69
CA SER A 16 -3.71 -9.32 -24.75
C SER A 16 -5.23 -9.15 -24.84
N GLY A 17 -5.71 -7.93 -25.02
CA GLY A 17 -7.14 -7.68 -25.19
C GLY A 17 -7.53 -6.22 -25.10
N THR A 18 -8.85 -6.02 -25.15
CA THR A 18 -9.49 -4.71 -25.04
C THR A 18 -10.28 -4.63 -23.73
N LEU A 19 -10.04 -3.56 -22.98
CA LEU A 19 -10.72 -3.24 -21.73
C LEU A 19 -11.73 -2.12 -22.00
N GLU A 20 -12.98 -2.31 -21.61
CA GLU A 20 -14.01 -1.27 -21.62
C GLU A 20 -14.30 -0.80 -20.21
N PHE A 21 -14.39 0.51 -20.03
CA PHE A 21 -14.60 1.13 -18.71
C PHE A 21 -15.16 2.55 -18.82
N ASP A 22 -15.86 2.95 -17.77
CA ASP A 22 -16.17 4.33 -17.39
C ASP A 22 -15.62 4.57 -15.99
N GLU A 23 -16.42 4.94 -15.01
CA GLU A 23 -15.99 5.01 -13.59
C GLU A 23 -15.66 3.61 -13.02
N ARG A 24 -16.22 2.57 -13.67
CA ARG A 24 -15.99 1.16 -13.34
C ARG A 24 -15.61 0.37 -14.58
N PHE A 25 -14.88 -0.72 -14.35
CA PHE A 25 -14.62 -1.69 -15.42
C PHE A 25 -15.93 -2.36 -15.83
N SER A 26 -16.16 -2.43 -17.16
CA SER A 26 -17.34 -3.08 -17.73
C SER A 26 -16.99 -4.46 -18.26
N ILE A 27 -16.14 -4.55 -19.29
CA ILE A 27 -15.83 -5.80 -19.99
C ILE A 27 -14.33 -5.86 -20.30
N PHE A 28 -13.76 -7.05 -20.19
CA PHE A 28 -12.49 -7.39 -20.82
C PHE A 28 -12.74 -8.39 -21.92
N THR A 29 -12.32 -8.05 -23.15
CA THR A 29 -12.40 -8.93 -24.31
C THR A 29 -10.99 -9.37 -24.69
N PRO A 30 -10.61 -10.65 -24.45
CA PRO A 30 -9.31 -11.16 -24.85
C PRO A 30 -9.20 -11.22 -26.37
N GLY A 31 -8.02 -11.00 -26.92
CA GLY A 31 -7.79 -11.09 -28.36
C GLY A 31 -6.68 -10.18 -28.86
N MET A 32 -6.44 -10.27 -30.17
CA MET A 32 -5.46 -9.43 -30.84
C MET A 32 -5.98 -8.00 -31.05
N LYS A 33 -5.06 -7.12 -31.37
CA LYS A 33 -5.34 -5.70 -31.68
C LYS A 33 -6.48 -5.59 -32.71
N PRO A 34 -7.52 -4.79 -32.43
CA PRO A 34 -8.65 -4.61 -33.36
C PRO A 34 -8.18 -4.19 -34.75
N SER A 35 -8.78 -4.75 -35.78
CA SER A 35 -8.41 -4.48 -37.21
C SER A 35 -8.58 -3.01 -37.58
N SER A 36 -9.51 -2.30 -36.92
CA SER A 36 -9.67 -0.84 -37.07
C SER A 36 -8.45 -0.04 -36.63
N MET A 37 -7.60 -0.61 -35.75
CA MET A 37 -6.34 -0.02 -35.28
C MET A 37 -5.11 -0.49 -36.09
N GLN A 38 -5.24 -1.55 -36.86
CA GLN A 38 -4.14 -2.08 -37.68
C GLN A 38 -3.87 -1.23 -38.97
N ASN A 39 -4.84 -0.45 -39.42
CA ASN A 39 -4.77 0.35 -40.65
C ASN A 39 -4.32 1.81 -40.44
N THR A 40 -4.10 2.25 -39.23
CA THR A 40 -3.44 3.55 -38.99
C THR A 40 -1.94 3.32 -39.08
N GLY A 41 -1.45 3.40 -40.34
CA GLY A 41 -0.05 3.17 -40.67
C GLY A 41 0.90 3.95 -39.81
N SER A 42 1.95 3.27 -39.34
CA SER A 42 3.23 3.76 -38.84
C SER A 42 3.15 5.00 -37.97
N GLY A 43 3.17 4.85 -36.66
CA GLY A 43 3.20 6.02 -35.84
C GLY A 43 3.54 5.84 -34.37
N CYS A 44 4.08 4.71 -33.98
CA CYS A 44 4.86 4.65 -32.70
C CYS A 44 6.32 4.39 -33.05
N THR A 45 6.93 5.35 -33.76
CA THR A 45 8.39 5.44 -33.77
C THR A 45 8.83 5.98 -32.42
N GLU A 46 9.87 5.36 -31.88
CA GLU A 46 10.46 5.57 -30.56
C GLU A 46 10.97 7.00 -30.25
N GLU A 47 10.59 8.02 -31.03
CA GLU A 47 11.18 9.36 -30.85
C GLU A 47 10.56 10.22 -29.78
N ASN A 48 9.36 9.96 -29.22
CA ASN A 48 8.81 10.83 -28.18
C ASN A 48 7.83 10.20 -27.19
N GLY A 49 7.73 8.88 -27.00
CA GLY A 49 7.01 8.26 -25.88
C GLY A 49 5.54 8.68 -25.67
N ARG A 50 4.86 9.23 -26.67
CA ARG A 50 3.47 9.67 -26.58
C ARG A 50 2.52 8.56 -27.02
N PRO A 51 1.49 8.20 -26.23
CA PRO A 51 0.39 7.35 -26.69
C PRO A 51 -0.33 8.03 -27.85
N GLY A 52 -0.54 7.28 -28.93
CA GLY A 52 -0.92 7.76 -30.25
C GLY A 52 -2.20 8.58 -30.34
N ALA A 53 -2.23 9.39 -31.40
CA ALA A 53 -3.31 10.28 -31.80
C ALA A 53 -4.61 9.54 -32.16
N ARG A 54 -5.74 10.21 -31.89
CA ARG A 54 -7.10 9.78 -32.22
C ARG A 54 -7.29 9.55 -33.73
N GLY A 55 -7.61 8.31 -34.13
CA GLY A 55 -8.12 8.02 -35.46
C GLY A 55 -9.59 8.47 -35.60
N LYS A 56 -9.94 9.28 -36.57
CA LYS A 56 -11.32 9.69 -36.85
C LYS A 56 -12.10 8.54 -37.49
N GLY A 57 -13.13 7.99 -36.79
CA GLY A 57 -14.19 7.21 -37.44
C GLY A 57 -14.38 5.75 -37.02
N ALA A 58 -13.61 5.19 -36.10
CA ALA A 58 -13.91 3.95 -35.37
C ALA A 58 -14.10 4.30 -33.90
N GLU A 59 -14.86 3.51 -33.10
CA GLU A 59 -14.94 3.67 -31.65
C GLU A 59 -13.57 4.01 -31.09
N ASP A 60 -13.46 5.15 -30.36
CA ASP A 60 -12.18 5.69 -29.85
C ASP A 60 -11.53 4.68 -28.89
N VAL A 61 -10.70 3.79 -29.40
CA VAL A 61 -9.91 2.83 -28.60
C VAL A 61 -8.52 3.43 -28.36
N LEU A 62 -8.16 3.59 -27.10
CA LEU A 62 -6.82 4.02 -26.69
C LEU A 62 -5.82 2.89 -26.96
N ASP A 63 -4.77 3.15 -27.72
CA ASP A 63 -3.73 2.17 -28.04
C ASP A 63 -2.57 2.23 -27.05
N TYR A 64 -2.47 1.18 -26.23
CA TYR A 64 -1.39 0.96 -25.28
C TYR A 64 -0.59 -0.30 -25.63
N SER A 65 -0.46 -0.65 -26.93
CA SER A 65 0.42 -1.73 -27.38
C SER A 65 1.83 -1.53 -26.82
N GLY A 66 2.40 -2.59 -26.22
CA GLY A 66 3.74 -2.56 -25.63
C GLY A 66 3.81 -1.98 -24.21
N PHE A 67 2.68 -1.53 -23.63
CA PHE A 67 2.61 -1.14 -22.23
C PHE A 67 1.98 -2.25 -21.37
N TYR A 68 2.44 -2.37 -20.12
CA TYR A 68 1.73 -3.14 -19.12
C TYR A 68 0.58 -2.31 -18.56
N ILE A 69 -0.63 -2.87 -18.57
CA ILE A 69 -1.79 -2.30 -17.88
C ILE A 69 -2.02 -3.12 -16.63
N ILE A 70 -1.84 -2.51 -15.49
CA ILE A 70 -2.00 -3.12 -14.17
C ILE A 70 -3.14 -2.45 -13.41
N PRO A 71 -3.79 -3.14 -12.44
CA PRO A 71 -4.69 -2.46 -11.51
C PRO A 71 -3.95 -1.36 -10.75
N GLY A 72 -4.66 -0.31 -10.37
CA GLY A 72 -4.11 0.72 -9.50
C GLY A 72 -3.55 0.10 -8.22
N LEU A 73 -2.38 0.56 -7.81
CA LEU A 73 -1.73 0.08 -6.59
C LEU A 73 -2.51 0.55 -5.34
N VAL A 74 -2.44 -0.25 -4.29
CA VAL A 74 -3.11 -0.03 -3.01
C VAL A 74 -2.07 -0.08 -1.89
N ASP A 75 -1.76 1.07 -1.30
CA ASP A 75 -0.81 1.18 -0.19
C ASP A 75 -1.56 1.25 1.14
N ILE A 76 -1.49 0.20 1.94
CA ILE A 76 -2.23 0.12 3.21
C ILE A 76 -1.40 0.47 4.44
N HIS A 77 -0.11 0.79 4.23
CA HIS A 77 0.80 1.22 5.28
C HIS A 77 1.74 2.30 4.74
N THR A 78 1.39 3.55 4.99
CA THR A 78 2.15 4.71 4.53
C THR A 78 1.84 5.93 5.38
N HIS A 79 2.87 6.54 6.01
CA HIS A 79 2.70 7.65 6.94
C HIS A 79 2.69 9.00 6.24
N ALA A 80 3.61 9.17 5.28
CA ALA A 80 3.99 10.49 4.86
C ALA A 80 4.70 10.49 3.49
N ALA A 81 4.79 11.66 2.85
CA ALA A 81 5.61 11.92 1.67
C ALA A 81 5.73 13.43 1.42
N MET A 82 6.78 13.86 0.73
CA MET A 82 6.95 15.24 0.23
C MET A 82 6.87 16.32 1.33
N GLY A 83 7.36 16.01 2.53
CA GLY A 83 7.32 16.91 3.67
C GLY A 83 6.02 16.87 4.48
N ALA A 84 5.01 16.15 4.02
CA ALA A 84 3.68 16.04 4.60
C ALA A 84 3.49 14.71 5.38
N ASP A 85 2.62 14.67 6.40
CA ASP A 85 2.38 13.50 7.25
C ASP A 85 0.89 13.37 7.62
N ALA A 86 0.35 12.17 7.50
CA ALA A 86 -1.05 11.89 7.81
C ALA A 86 -1.40 12.13 9.29
N SER A 87 -0.41 12.10 10.18
CA SER A 87 -0.57 12.31 11.61
C SER A 87 -0.72 13.78 12.00
N ASP A 88 -0.36 14.72 11.11
CA ASP A 88 -0.40 16.15 11.42
C ASP A 88 -1.83 16.74 11.40
N GLY A 89 -2.79 16.00 10.82
CA GLY A 89 -4.18 16.45 10.77
C GLY A 89 -4.41 17.66 9.87
N ASP A 90 -3.60 17.81 8.80
CA ASP A 90 -3.66 18.94 7.85
C ASP A 90 -4.16 18.47 6.47
N ASP A 91 -5.23 19.12 5.95
CA ASP A 91 -5.84 18.76 4.67
C ASP A 91 -4.92 19.09 3.47
N ALA A 92 -4.12 20.16 3.53
CA ALA A 92 -3.20 20.51 2.46
C ALA A 92 -2.04 19.50 2.37
N GLU A 93 -1.58 18.99 3.50
CA GLU A 93 -0.61 17.90 3.56
C GLU A 93 -1.19 16.60 2.99
N MET A 94 -2.42 16.26 3.34
CA MET A 94 -3.15 15.11 2.76
C MET A 94 -3.27 15.23 1.23
N GLN A 95 -3.54 16.42 0.69
CA GLN A 95 -3.58 16.65 -0.75
C GLN A 95 -2.22 16.48 -1.42
N THR A 96 -1.15 16.95 -0.76
CA THR A 96 0.25 16.79 -1.24
C THR A 96 0.62 15.32 -1.35
N MET A 97 0.37 14.53 -0.30
CA MET A 97 0.59 13.10 -0.29
C MET A 97 -0.24 12.38 -1.35
N SER A 98 -1.53 12.72 -1.45
CA SER A 98 -2.45 12.13 -2.41
C SER A 98 -1.96 12.27 -3.86
N ARG A 99 -1.47 13.45 -4.25
CA ARG A 99 -0.87 13.67 -5.57
C ARG A 99 0.42 12.87 -5.78
N PHE A 100 1.30 12.86 -4.77
CA PHE A 100 2.52 12.07 -4.83
C PHE A 100 2.24 10.58 -5.04
N TYR A 101 1.28 10.02 -4.31
CA TYR A 101 0.91 8.61 -4.46
C TYR A 101 0.33 8.33 -5.84
N ALA A 102 -0.57 9.17 -6.35
CA ALA A 102 -1.12 9.01 -7.70
C ALA A 102 -0.02 9.04 -8.77
N GLN A 103 0.92 9.99 -8.68
CA GLN A 103 2.07 10.09 -9.59
C GLN A 103 2.94 8.82 -9.59
N ASN A 104 2.93 8.07 -8.49
CA ASN A 104 3.65 6.82 -8.34
C ASN A 104 2.76 5.57 -8.53
N GLY A 105 1.59 5.71 -9.17
CA GLY A 105 0.71 4.59 -9.53
C GLY A 105 -0.15 4.04 -8.40
N VAL A 106 -0.10 4.62 -7.20
CA VAL A 106 -1.01 4.29 -6.11
C VAL A 106 -2.32 5.04 -6.32
N THR A 107 -3.41 4.30 -6.49
CA THR A 107 -4.74 4.88 -6.71
C THR A 107 -5.60 4.92 -5.46
N SER A 108 -5.24 4.07 -4.49
CA SER A 108 -5.92 3.95 -3.19
C SER A 108 -4.90 3.74 -2.08
N TRP A 109 -5.07 4.41 -0.95
CA TRP A 109 -4.15 4.32 0.17
C TRP A 109 -4.83 4.46 1.53
N CYS A 110 -4.24 3.87 2.56
CA CYS A 110 -4.62 4.08 3.95
C CYS A 110 -3.62 5.03 4.59
N PRO A 111 -3.97 6.31 4.81
CA PRO A 111 -3.19 7.18 5.68
C PRO A 111 -2.92 6.49 7.01
N THR A 112 -1.65 6.37 7.37
CA THR A 112 -1.21 5.64 8.57
C THR A 112 -0.77 6.63 9.63
N THR A 113 -1.39 6.56 10.83
CA THR A 113 -0.99 7.41 11.96
C THR A 113 0.15 6.78 12.73
N MET A 114 0.97 7.64 13.32
CA MET A 114 1.95 7.24 14.34
C MET A 114 1.28 6.97 15.69
N THR A 115 2.03 6.40 16.64
CA THR A 115 1.67 6.32 18.06
C THR A 115 1.69 7.73 18.67
N LEU A 116 0.52 8.34 18.81
CA LEU A 116 0.27 9.69 19.32
C LEU A 116 -0.71 9.65 20.49
N LYS A 117 -0.91 10.80 21.17
CA LYS A 117 -1.95 10.96 22.17
C LYS A 117 -3.34 10.88 21.55
N GLU A 118 -4.32 10.38 22.31
CA GLU A 118 -5.69 10.21 21.80
C GLU A 118 -6.29 11.48 21.17
N PRO A 119 -6.12 12.71 21.72
CA PRO A 119 -6.64 13.91 21.05
C PRO A 119 -6.04 14.17 19.67
N GLU A 120 -4.73 13.95 19.50
CA GLU A 120 -4.01 14.10 18.23
C GLU A 120 -4.47 13.04 17.23
N LEU A 121 -4.59 11.78 17.64
CA LEU A 121 -5.14 10.69 16.83
C LEU A 121 -6.57 10.99 16.36
N LYS A 122 -7.42 11.54 17.24
CA LYS A 122 -8.78 11.95 16.86
C LYS A 122 -8.78 13.03 15.79
N GLU A 123 -7.88 14.00 15.88
CA GLU A 123 -7.79 15.08 14.89
C GLU A 123 -7.30 14.54 13.54
N ALA A 124 -6.25 13.73 13.52
CA ALA A 124 -5.79 13.05 12.31
C ALA A 124 -6.92 12.20 11.69
N CYS A 125 -7.63 11.40 12.49
CA CYS A 125 -8.77 10.61 12.03
C CYS A 125 -9.89 11.46 11.40
N ARG A 126 -10.22 12.62 12.01
CA ARG A 126 -11.22 13.54 11.44
C ARG A 126 -10.77 14.11 10.11
N THR A 127 -9.54 14.61 10.03
CA THR A 127 -8.98 15.14 8.79
C THR A 127 -9.00 14.09 7.68
N ILE A 128 -8.56 12.86 7.96
CA ILE A 128 -8.60 11.77 6.99
C ILE A 128 -10.03 11.46 6.54
N SER A 129 -11.00 11.47 7.46
CA SER A 129 -12.42 11.18 7.14
C SER A 129 -13.08 12.26 6.30
N HIS A 130 -12.67 13.51 6.46
CA HIS A 130 -13.19 14.65 5.71
C HIS A 130 -12.39 14.97 4.44
N PHE A 131 -11.26 14.29 4.25
CA PHE A 131 -10.37 14.52 3.11
C PHE A 131 -11.11 14.45 1.77
N ARG A 132 -10.95 15.49 0.96
CA ARG A 132 -11.47 15.57 -0.41
C ARG A 132 -10.34 15.35 -1.40
N ARG A 133 -10.39 14.20 -2.06
CA ARG A 133 -9.42 13.83 -3.08
C ARG A 133 -9.36 14.89 -4.19
N PRO A 134 -8.19 15.46 -4.52
CA PRO A 134 -8.02 16.25 -5.74
C PRO A 134 -8.18 15.36 -6.98
N GLU A 135 -8.53 15.94 -8.12
CA GLU A 135 -8.76 15.17 -9.36
C GLU A 135 -7.53 14.36 -9.78
N ASP A 136 -6.33 14.92 -9.54
CA ASP A 136 -5.02 14.37 -9.83
C ASP A 136 -4.40 13.54 -8.68
N GLY A 137 -5.18 13.22 -7.64
CA GLY A 137 -4.69 12.54 -6.44
C GLY A 137 -5.26 11.15 -6.21
N ALA A 138 -4.58 10.35 -5.39
CA ALA A 138 -4.98 9.03 -4.91
C ALA A 138 -6.12 9.13 -3.88
N ARG A 139 -6.95 8.10 -3.82
CA ARG A 139 -8.09 8.02 -2.89
C ARG A 139 -7.64 7.50 -1.52
N SER A 140 -7.92 8.24 -0.44
CA SER A 140 -7.93 7.67 0.91
C SER A 140 -9.09 6.67 1.03
N VAL A 141 -8.80 5.44 1.46
CA VAL A 141 -9.81 4.38 1.61
C VAL A 141 -10.10 4.05 3.07
N GLY A 142 -9.53 4.80 3.98
CA GLY A 142 -9.70 4.71 5.43
C GLY A 142 -8.39 4.77 6.17
N VAL A 143 -8.43 4.69 7.49
CA VAL A 143 -7.30 4.90 8.38
C VAL A 143 -6.60 3.58 8.71
N HIS A 144 -5.28 3.58 8.71
CA HIS A 144 -4.46 2.60 9.42
C HIS A 144 -3.93 3.25 10.72
N LEU A 145 -4.27 2.70 11.86
CA LEU A 145 -3.70 3.09 13.15
C LEU A 145 -2.48 2.22 13.45
N GLU A 146 -1.27 2.74 13.28
CA GLU A 146 -0.07 2.04 13.72
C GLU A 146 0.24 2.38 15.18
N GLY A 147 -0.25 1.53 16.05
CA GLY A 147 -0.37 1.83 17.48
C GLY A 147 -1.67 2.59 17.82
N PRO A 148 -1.78 3.11 19.03
CA PRO A 148 -0.77 3.20 20.11
C PRO A 148 -0.61 1.91 20.95
N PHE A 149 -1.22 0.80 20.58
CA PHE A 149 -1.30 -0.45 21.33
C PHE A 149 -0.11 -1.39 21.08
N VAL A 150 1.09 -0.84 21.01
CA VAL A 150 2.34 -1.56 20.69
C VAL A 150 3.12 -1.90 21.96
N CYS A 151 4.09 -2.83 21.90
CA CYS A 151 4.92 -3.13 23.05
C CYS A 151 6.15 -2.20 23.13
N MET A 152 6.57 -1.90 24.34
CA MET A 152 7.69 -0.99 24.62
C MET A 152 9.01 -1.51 24.02
N GLU A 153 9.27 -2.80 24.12
CA GLU A 153 10.51 -3.46 23.70
C GLU A 153 10.69 -3.46 22.18
N LYS A 154 9.60 -3.44 21.43
CA LYS A 154 9.57 -3.45 19.97
C LYS A 154 8.94 -2.19 19.36
N ARG A 155 8.94 -1.10 20.12
CA ARG A 155 8.37 0.17 19.66
C ARG A 155 9.05 0.74 18.40
N GLY A 156 10.29 0.32 18.08
CA GLY A 156 11.03 0.88 16.94
C GLY A 156 11.15 2.41 17.05
N ALA A 157 10.66 3.11 16.07
CA ALA A 157 10.63 4.56 16.00
C ALA A 157 9.36 5.19 16.60
N GLN A 158 8.43 4.41 17.18
CA GLN A 158 7.24 4.92 17.84
C GLN A 158 7.61 5.64 19.16
N ASN A 159 6.91 6.73 19.49
CA ASN A 159 7.17 7.51 20.69
C ASN A 159 6.73 6.74 21.95
N PRO A 160 7.68 6.40 22.86
CA PRO A 160 7.36 5.59 24.06
C PRO A 160 6.36 6.26 25.01
N GLU A 161 6.28 7.59 25.04
CA GLU A 161 5.39 8.32 25.93
C GLU A 161 3.90 8.18 25.56
N ASN A 162 3.62 7.76 24.32
CA ASN A 162 2.28 7.66 23.76
C ASN A 162 1.80 6.20 23.64
N ILE A 163 2.59 5.22 24.10
CA ILE A 163 2.18 3.81 24.09
C ILE A 163 1.09 3.58 25.13
N HIS A 164 0.00 2.93 24.70
CA HIS A 164 -1.13 2.58 25.53
C HIS A 164 -1.34 1.07 25.57
N VAL A 165 -1.89 0.58 26.67
CA VAL A 165 -2.46 -0.77 26.72
C VAL A 165 -3.67 -0.82 25.78
N PRO A 166 -3.95 -1.98 25.14
CA PRO A 166 -5.10 -2.13 24.26
C PRO A 166 -6.42 -1.73 24.90
N ASP A 167 -7.11 -0.76 24.32
CA ASP A 167 -8.39 -0.19 24.79
C ASP A 167 -9.40 -0.13 23.63
N VAL A 168 -10.41 -1.01 23.69
CA VAL A 168 -11.47 -1.09 22.68
C VAL A 168 -12.32 0.19 22.64
N GLU A 169 -12.55 0.82 23.80
CA GLU A 169 -13.35 2.05 23.84
C GLU A 169 -12.59 3.23 23.21
N MET A 170 -11.27 3.30 23.39
CA MET A 170 -10.43 4.25 22.66
C MET A 170 -10.51 3.99 21.15
N LEU A 171 -10.39 2.73 20.70
CA LEU A 171 -10.54 2.39 19.29
C LEU A 171 -11.92 2.80 18.74
N LYS A 172 -13.01 2.58 19.45
CA LYS A 172 -14.34 3.02 19.04
C LYS A 172 -14.42 4.53 18.86
N ARG A 173 -13.86 5.31 19.81
CA ARG A 173 -13.81 6.79 19.71
C ARG A 173 -12.97 7.26 18.53
N LEU A 174 -11.84 6.58 18.21
CA LEU A 174 -11.01 6.87 17.05
C LEU A 174 -11.75 6.50 15.74
N ASN A 175 -12.42 5.35 15.72
CA ASN A 175 -13.21 4.93 14.56
C ASN A 175 -14.41 5.86 14.30
N GLU A 176 -15.05 6.37 15.35
CA GLU A 176 -16.10 7.40 15.23
C GLU A 176 -15.52 8.69 14.62
N ALA A 177 -14.37 9.16 15.12
CA ALA A 177 -13.68 10.32 14.56
C ALA A 177 -13.27 10.11 13.09
N ALA A 178 -12.91 8.88 12.73
CA ALA A 178 -12.63 8.47 11.34
C ALA A 178 -13.88 8.24 10.49
N GLY A 179 -15.09 8.57 10.96
CA GLY A 179 -16.34 8.33 10.23
C GLY A 179 -16.63 6.84 9.97
N GLY A 180 -16.18 5.95 10.84
CA GLY A 180 -16.34 4.49 10.68
C GLY A 180 -15.37 3.85 9.68
N THR A 181 -14.28 4.52 9.32
CA THR A 181 -13.38 4.08 8.25
C THR A 181 -12.00 3.62 8.74
N VAL A 182 -11.83 3.28 10.02
CA VAL A 182 -10.62 2.57 10.45
C VAL A 182 -10.59 1.20 9.76
N ARG A 183 -9.57 0.96 8.95
CA ARG A 183 -9.39 -0.27 8.15
C ARG A 183 -8.46 -1.26 8.81
N LEU A 184 -7.41 -0.75 9.44
CA LEU A 184 -6.30 -1.54 9.96
C LEU A 184 -5.84 -0.96 11.31
N VAL A 185 -5.54 -1.84 12.26
CA VAL A 185 -4.92 -1.48 13.54
C VAL A 185 -3.74 -2.39 13.79
N THR A 186 -2.56 -1.82 13.92
CA THR A 186 -1.34 -2.53 14.34
C THR A 186 -1.23 -2.54 15.86
N MET A 187 -1.04 -3.74 16.44
CA MET A 187 -0.96 -3.91 17.90
C MET A 187 -0.11 -5.09 18.33
N ALA A 188 0.31 -5.08 19.58
CA ALA A 188 1.05 -6.15 20.26
C ALA A 188 0.11 -7.00 21.13
N PRO A 189 -0.14 -8.28 20.77
CA PRO A 189 -1.16 -9.10 21.43
C PRO A 189 -0.74 -9.64 22.80
N GLU A 190 0.56 -9.60 23.13
CA GLU A 190 1.11 -10.03 24.43
C GLU A 190 0.87 -9.03 25.56
N THR A 191 0.53 -7.79 25.24
CA THR A 191 0.24 -6.74 26.21
C THR A 191 -1.03 -7.05 27.02
N GLU A 192 -1.18 -6.46 28.17
CA GLU A 192 -2.33 -6.68 29.06
C GLU A 192 -3.65 -6.41 28.31
N GLY A 193 -4.58 -7.37 28.35
CA GLY A 193 -5.85 -7.27 27.64
C GLY A 193 -5.78 -7.48 26.12
N GLY A 194 -4.60 -7.69 25.53
CA GLY A 194 -4.38 -7.73 24.08
C GLY A 194 -5.25 -8.76 23.34
N ILE A 195 -5.35 -9.99 23.83
CA ILE A 195 -6.20 -11.04 23.19
C ILE A 195 -7.70 -10.68 23.26
N ALA A 196 -8.15 -10.09 24.37
CA ALA A 196 -9.54 -9.63 24.50
C ALA A 196 -9.83 -8.46 23.55
N PHE A 197 -8.88 -7.53 23.43
CA PHE A 197 -8.93 -6.45 22.44
C PHE A 197 -9.07 -6.99 21.02
N VAL A 198 -8.21 -7.93 20.59
CA VAL A 198 -8.28 -8.54 19.26
C VAL A 198 -9.68 -9.08 18.97
N ARG A 199 -10.26 -9.81 19.92
CA ARG A 199 -11.59 -10.43 19.75
C ARG A 199 -12.70 -9.40 19.49
N GLU A 200 -12.66 -8.28 20.14
CA GLU A 200 -13.67 -7.23 19.97
C GLU A 200 -13.37 -6.33 18.78
N ALA A 201 -12.11 -5.90 18.64
CA ALA A 201 -11.67 -4.97 17.60
C ALA A 201 -11.74 -5.58 16.19
N SER A 202 -11.55 -6.92 16.04
CA SER A 202 -11.67 -7.61 14.75
C SER A 202 -13.06 -7.55 14.12
N LYS A 203 -14.08 -7.24 14.90
CA LYS A 203 -15.45 -6.99 14.43
C LYS A 203 -15.58 -5.64 13.72
N LEU A 204 -14.71 -4.68 14.04
CA LEU A 204 -14.71 -3.32 13.49
C LEU A 204 -13.79 -3.19 12.26
N CYS A 205 -12.57 -3.70 12.35
CA CYS A 205 -11.53 -3.53 11.34
C CYS A 205 -10.61 -4.75 11.27
N THR A 206 -9.63 -4.73 10.39
CA THR A 206 -8.57 -5.74 10.36
C THR A 206 -7.57 -5.47 11.50
N ILE A 207 -7.23 -6.51 12.26
CA ILE A 207 -6.21 -6.44 13.30
C ILE A 207 -4.92 -7.03 12.76
N SER A 208 -3.87 -6.22 12.82
CA SER A 208 -2.51 -6.55 12.43
C SER A 208 -1.62 -6.74 13.64
N LEU A 209 -0.85 -7.80 13.68
CA LEU A 209 0.14 -8.03 14.72
C LEU A 209 1.48 -7.42 14.29
N GLY A 210 1.98 -6.48 15.05
CA GLY A 210 3.24 -5.79 14.80
C GLY A 210 3.74 -5.04 16.03
N HIS A 211 4.98 -4.58 16.01
CA HIS A 211 5.62 -3.94 17.16
C HIS A 211 5.46 -4.78 18.44
N THR A 212 5.82 -6.07 18.35
CA THR A 212 5.43 -7.10 19.31
C THR A 212 6.58 -8.04 19.68
N MET A 213 6.57 -8.47 20.92
CA MET A 213 7.41 -9.55 21.45
C MET A 213 6.67 -10.91 21.46
N ALA A 214 5.47 -10.99 20.87
CA ALA A 214 4.67 -12.21 20.91
C ALA A 214 5.44 -13.43 20.46
N ASP A 215 5.40 -14.47 21.28
CA ASP A 215 5.84 -15.79 20.91
C ASP A 215 4.81 -16.48 19.98
N TYR A 216 5.13 -17.66 19.52
CA TYR A 216 4.27 -18.41 18.60
C TYR A 216 2.88 -18.67 19.20
N ASP A 217 2.81 -19.11 20.45
CA ASP A 217 1.52 -19.49 21.08
C ASP A 217 0.65 -18.25 21.33
N THR A 218 1.24 -17.14 21.72
CA THR A 218 0.53 -15.87 21.91
C THR A 218 0.01 -15.34 20.57
N ALA A 219 0.85 -15.38 19.53
CA ALA A 219 0.44 -14.97 18.19
C ALA A 219 -0.70 -15.86 17.64
N MET A 220 -0.60 -17.19 17.80
CA MET A 220 -1.68 -18.11 17.40
C MET A 220 -2.98 -17.82 18.15
N ARG A 221 -2.93 -17.54 19.47
CA ARG A 221 -4.14 -17.13 20.22
C ARG A 221 -4.75 -15.84 19.67
N ALA A 222 -3.91 -14.87 19.24
CA ALA A 222 -4.40 -13.64 18.61
C ALA A 222 -5.05 -13.91 17.25
N PHE A 223 -4.46 -14.79 16.41
CA PHE A 223 -5.08 -15.18 15.14
C PHE A 223 -6.40 -15.91 15.36
N PHE A 224 -6.48 -16.83 16.31
CA PHE A 224 -7.75 -17.47 16.68
C PHE A 224 -8.79 -16.50 17.26
N ALA A 225 -8.34 -15.41 17.88
CA ALA A 225 -9.22 -14.36 18.39
C ALA A 225 -9.73 -13.41 17.29
N GLY A 226 -9.15 -13.43 16.07
CA GLY A 226 -9.62 -12.67 14.93
C GLY A 226 -8.59 -11.75 14.26
N ALA A 227 -7.34 -11.72 14.71
CA ALA A 227 -6.26 -11.09 13.95
C ALA A 227 -6.07 -11.83 12.62
N SER A 228 -5.70 -11.13 11.55
CA SER A 228 -5.57 -11.73 10.22
C SER A 228 -4.45 -11.14 9.37
N HIS A 229 -3.65 -10.25 9.96
CA HIS A 229 -2.62 -9.51 9.26
C HIS A 229 -1.36 -9.37 10.12
N VAL A 230 -0.20 -9.15 9.50
CA VAL A 230 1.08 -8.84 10.16
C VAL A 230 1.70 -7.61 9.54
N THR A 231 2.07 -6.67 10.37
CA THR A 231 2.68 -5.40 9.96
C THR A 231 4.17 -5.60 9.68
N HIS A 232 4.67 -5.02 8.59
CA HIS A 232 6.08 -4.94 8.15
C HIS A 232 6.96 -6.12 8.63
N LEU A 233 6.68 -7.31 8.08
CA LEU A 233 7.27 -8.60 8.43
C LEU A 233 8.79 -8.50 8.67
N PHE A 234 9.31 -9.13 9.72
CA PHE A 234 10.69 -9.11 10.23
C PHE A 234 11.08 -7.85 11.03
N ASN A 235 10.38 -6.73 10.86
CA ASN A 235 10.70 -5.47 11.54
C ASN A 235 9.90 -5.34 12.83
N ALA A 236 10.52 -4.81 13.87
CA ALA A 236 9.92 -4.60 15.19
C ALA A 236 9.19 -5.85 15.75
N MET A 237 9.76 -7.06 15.52
CA MET A 237 9.26 -8.34 16.04
C MET A 237 10.41 -9.27 16.36
N GLN A 238 10.12 -10.45 16.93
CA GLN A 238 11.12 -11.48 17.19
C GLN A 238 11.57 -12.13 15.85
N PRO A 239 12.86 -12.39 15.66
CA PRO A 239 13.35 -13.12 14.49
C PRO A 239 12.90 -14.58 14.51
N ILE A 240 12.85 -15.23 13.34
CA ILE A 240 12.61 -16.67 13.25
C ILE A 240 13.77 -17.41 13.93
N HIS A 241 13.44 -18.30 14.87
CA HIS A 241 14.38 -19.25 15.44
C HIS A 241 13.74 -20.64 15.45
N HIS A 242 14.47 -21.66 15.03
CA HIS A 242 13.95 -23.03 14.78
C HIS A 242 13.32 -23.73 16.00
N ARG A 243 13.52 -23.23 17.23
CA ARG A 243 12.86 -23.69 18.47
C ARG A 243 12.00 -22.63 19.16
N LYS A 244 12.02 -21.40 18.66
CA LYS A 244 11.20 -20.27 19.10
C LYS A 244 10.74 -19.49 17.86
N PRO A 245 9.81 -20.04 17.06
CA PRO A 245 9.51 -19.55 15.73
C PRO A 245 8.83 -18.18 15.70
N GLY A 246 8.20 -17.76 16.80
CA GLY A 246 7.62 -16.41 16.96
C GLY A 246 6.43 -16.13 16.05
N LEU A 247 6.14 -14.83 15.91
CA LEU A 247 5.02 -14.33 15.12
C LEU A 247 5.08 -14.75 13.65
N ILE A 248 6.28 -14.78 13.04
CA ILE A 248 6.42 -15.02 11.60
C ILE A 248 5.92 -16.41 11.22
N ALA A 249 6.29 -17.45 11.98
CA ALA A 249 5.81 -18.80 11.75
C ALA A 249 4.32 -18.95 12.11
N ALA A 250 3.87 -18.32 13.18
CA ALA A 250 2.46 -18.31 13.54
C ALA A 250 1.59 -17.67 12.43
N ALA A 251 2.06 -16.59 11.81
CA ALA A 251 1.38 -15.96 10.69
C ALA A 251 1.27 -16.87 9.46
N TYR A 252 2.36 -17.60 9.15
CA TYR A 252 2.36 -18.60 8.09
C TYR A 252 1.34 -19.71 8.36
N ASP A 253 1.36 -20.30 9.55
CA ASP A 253 0.46 -21.40 9.92
C ASP A 253 -1.01 -20.95 10.01
N ALA A 254 -1.25 -19.71 10.41
CA ALA A 254 -2.59 -19.11 10.45
C ALA A 254 -3.11 -18.68 9.06
N GLY A 255 -2.27 -18.68 8.02
CA GLY A 255 -2.62 -18.16 6.69
C GLY A 255 -2.91 -16.67 6.67
N ALA A 256 -2.30 -15.92 7.59
CA ALA A 256 -2.44 -14.47 7.67
C ALA A 256 -1.80 -13.77 6.47
N THR A 257 -2.31 -12.59 6.11
CA THR A 257 -1.60 -11.69 5.20
C THR A 257 -0.44 -11.01 5.94
N ALA A 258 0.67 -10.73 5.24
CA ALA A 258 1.86 -10.14 5.85
C ALA A 258 2.45 -9.05 4.97
N GLU A 259 2.69 -7.89 5.56
CA GLU A 259 3.32 -6.76 4.89
C GLU A 259 4.83 -6.96 4.75
N LEU A 260 5.38 -6.43 3.66
CA LEU A 260 6.82 -6.42 3.40
C LEU A 260 7.24 -5.05 2.86
N ILE A 261 8.21 -4.42 3.53
CA ILE A 261 8.88 -3.21 3.04
C ILE A 261 9.99 -3.66 2.06
N CYS A 262 9.90 -3.20 0.82
CA CYS A 262 10.74 -3.71 -0.27
C CYS A 262 11.82 -2.73 -0.72
N ASP A 263 12.44 -2.04 0.22
CA ASP A 263 13.50 -1.06 -0.05
C ASP A 263 14.92 -1.67 -0.14
N GLY A 264 15.09 -2.96 0.18
CA GLY A 264 16.40 -3.63 0.22
C GLY A 264 17.27 -3.25 1.41
N MET A 265 16.74 -2.44 2.34
CA MET A 265 17.41 -2.02 3.58
C MET A 265 16.78 -2.62 4.82
N HIS A 266 15.44 -2.62 4.90
CA HIS A 266 14.68 -3.25 5.98
C HIS A 266 14.77 -4.76 5.93
N VAL A 267 14.77 -5.32 4.73
CA VAL A 267 14.82 -6.76 4.49
C VAL A 267 15.80 -7.05 3.35
N GLU A 268 16.72 -7.97 3.56
CA GLU A 268 17.67 -8.44 2.54
C GLU A 268 16.92 -9.10 1.36
N PRO A 269 17.35 -8.90 0.11
CA PRO A 269 16.69 -9.49 -1.06
C PRO A 269 16.51 -11.01 -0.99
N SER A 270 17.47 -11.74 -0.38
CA SER A 270 17.36 -13.18 -0.16
C SER A 270 16.18 -13.53 0.79
N VAL A 271 15.96 -12.72 1.82
CA VAL A 271 14.85 -12.90 2.79
C VAL A 271 13.52 -12.50 2.17
N MET A 272 13.49 -11.47 1.29
CA MET A 272 12.30 -11.13 0.52
C MET A 272 11.82 -12.30 -0.35
N ARG A 273 12.77 -13.00 -1.05
CA ARG A 273 12.43 -14.21 -1.83
C ARG A 273 11.91 -15.35 -0.94
N MET A 274 12.44 -15.49 0.28
CA MET A 274 11.89 -16.45 1.26
C MET A 274 10.46 -16.06 1.68
N ALA A 275 10.21 -14.78 1.98
CA ALA A 275 8.89 -14.29 2.32
C ALA A 275 7.88 -14.52 1.18
N GLU A 276 8.27 -14.28 -0.07
CA GLU A 276 7.45 -14.56 -1.25
C GLU A 276 7.06 -16.06 -1.32
N LYS A 277 8.01 -16.97 -1.09
CA LYS A 277 7.74 -18.41 -1.10
C LYS A 277 6.86 -18.85 0.08
N LEU A 278 7.04 -18.27 1.26
CA LEU A 278 6.25 -18.60 2.44
C LEU A 278 4.82 -18.06 2.34
N PHE A 279 4.65 -16.80 2.00
CA PHE A 279 3.34 -16.13 2.06
C PHE A 279 2.60 -16.12 0.71
N GLY A 280 3.32 -16.20 -0.43
CA GLY A 280 2.71 -16.28 -1.75
C GLY A 280 1.62 -15.22 -1.95
N ARG A 281 0.38 -15.66 -2.17
CA ARG A 281 -0.79 -14.76 -2.36
C ARG A 281 -1.24 -14.02 -1.10
N ASN A 282 -0.62 -14.27 0.03
CA ASN A 282 -0.86 -13.53 1.28
C ASN A 282 0.21 -12.48 1.55
N LEU A 283 1.23 -12.35 0.68
CA LEU A 283 2.20 -11.27 0.78
C LEU A 283 1.58 -9.95 0.35
N VAL A 284 1.84 -8.89 1.12
CA VAL A 284 1.42 -7.52 0.86
C VAL A 284 2.66 -6.65 0.77
N LEU A 285 2.85 -5.95 -0.34
CA LEU A 285 3.88 -4.92 -0.42
C LEU A 285 3.33 -3.60 0.11
N VAL A 286 4.12 -2.94 0.93
CA VAL A 286 3.81 -1.60 1.48
C VAL A 286 5.02 -0.68 1.30
N SER A 287 4.77 0.62 1.27
CA SER A 287 5.86 1.59 1.24
C SER A 287 6.43 1.83 2.64
N ASP A 288 5.58 1.93 3.64
CA ASP A 288 5.94 2.45 4.96
C ASP A 288 6.72 3.78 4.83
N SER A 289 6.25 4.63 3.90
CA SER A 289 6.95 5.85 3.51
C SER A 289 6.80 6.96 4.56
N LEU A 290 7.86 7.75 4.69
CA LEU A 290 7.99 8.81 5.69
C LEU A 290 7.95 10.20 5.06
N ARG A 291 7.82 11.24 5.90
CA ARG A 291 7.84 12.66 5.53
C ARG A 291 9.00 13.04 4.59
N CYS A 292 10.16 12.42 4.77
CA CYS A 292 11.33 12.66 3.94
C CYS A 292 11.32 11.95 2.58
N THR A 293 10.29 11.13 2.28
CA THR A 293 10.13 10.50 0.95
C THR A 293 9.95 11.57 -0.11
N GLY A 294 10.80 11.55 -1.14
CA GLY A 294 10.82 12.56 -2.20
C GLY A 294 11.50 13.89 -1.82
N MET A 295 12.06 13.99 -0.62
CA MET A 295 12.73 15.18 -0.11
C MET A 295 14.25 15.05 -0.15
N PRO A 296 15.02 16.17 -0.11
CA PRO A 296 16.48 16.14 0.04
C PRO A 296 16.93 15.48 1.33
N GLU A 297 18.23 15.12 1.41
CA GLU A 297 18.83 14.69 2.69
C GLU A 297 18.74 15.81 3.74
N GLY A 298 18.47 15.40 4.99
CA GLY A 298 18.28 16.33 6.09
C GLY A 298 17.57 15.73 7.29
N ASP A 299 17.23 16.57 8.25
CA ASP A 299 16.48 16.22 9.45
C ASP A 299 15.00 16.60 9.27
N TYR A 300 14.11 15.69 9.67
CA TYR A 300 12.65 15.84 9.53
C TYR A 300 11.91 15.46 10.82
N PRO A 301 10.81 16.14 11.17
CA PRO A 301 9.99 15.75 12.30
C PRO A 301 9.26 14.41 12.00
N PHE A 302 9.05 13.62 13.05
CA PHE A 302 8.42 12.30 12.94
C PHE A 302 7.82 11.87 14.28
N GLY A 303 6.49 11.88 14.42
CA GLY A 303 5.78 11.38 15.61
C GLY A 303 6.24 11.98 16.92
N GLY A 304 6.54 13.29 16.96
CA GLY A 304 7.09 13.98 18.13
C GLY A 304 8.59 13.77 18.35
N GLN A 305 9.28 13.11 17.44
CA GLN A 305 10.73 12.89 17.41
C GLN A 305 11.33 13.50 16.15
N MET A 306 12.62 13.28 15.91
CA MET A 306 13.31 13.68 14.68
C MET A 306 13.93 12.46 14.00
N ILE A 307 13.87 12.42 12.68
CA ILE A 307 14.61 11.47 11.85
C ILE A 307 15.65 12.20 10.99
N THR A 308 16.71 11.50 10.63
CA THR A 308 17.74 11.98 9.69
C THR A 308 17.70 11.10 8.44
N LEU A 309 17.46 11.73 7.27
CA LEU A 309 17.60 11.08 5.96
C LEU A 309 19.05 11.24 5.48
N ARG A 310 19.72 10.13 5.22
CA ARG A 310 21.06 10.11 4.66
C ARG A 310 21.28 8.84 3.81
N ASN A 311 21.85 9.00 2.60
CA ASN A 311 22.12 7.88 1.68
C ASN A 311 20.89 6.99 1.42
N GLY A 312 19.70 7.60 1.28
CA GLY A 312 18.44 6.87 1.04
C GLY A 312 17.91 6.10 2.25
N ARG A 313 18.47 6.31 3.46
CA ARG A 313 18.06 5.67 4.71
C ARG A 313 17.62 6.72 5.73
N ALA A 314 16.43 6.52 6.29
CA ALA A 314 15.93 7.31 7.42
C ALA A 314 16.20 6.58 8.74
N THR A 315 16.76 7.31 9.72
CA THR A 315 17.00 6.78 11.07
C THR A 315 16.52 7.78 12.11
N LEU A 316 16.12 7.32 13.30
CA LEU A 316 15.91 8.21 14.44
C LEU A 316 17.20 8.99 14.70
N LYS A 317 17.08 10.31 14.80
CA LYS A 317 18.22 11.22 14.94
C LYS A 317 19.11 10.82 16.12
N GLY A 318 20.39 10.65 15.83
CA GLY A 318 21.40 10.25 16.83
C GLY A 318 21.43 8.77 17.17
N THR A 319 20.71 7.92 16.43
CA THR A 319 20.72 6.46 16.61
C THR A 319 20.86 5.73 15.25
N ASP A 320 21.05 4.42 15.31
CA ASP A 320 21.02 3.54 14.12
C ASP A 320 19.65 2.91 13.88
N THR A 321 18.63 3.26 14.67
CA THR A 321 17.28 2.73 14.52
C THR A 321 16.67 3.22 13.22
N ILE A 322 16.42 2.30 12.29
CA ILE A 322 15.73 2.60 11.03
C ILE A 322 14.29 3.02 11.38
N ALA A 323 13.82 4.07 10.72
CA ALA A 323 12.43 4.52 10.78
C ALA A 323 11.87 4.40 9.36
N GLY A 324 10.78 3.69 9.16
CA GLY A 324 10.10 3.50 7.89
C GLY A 324 10.97 3.61 6.62
N SER A 325 10.37 3.66 5.46
CA SER A 325 11.11 3.76 4.20
C SER A 325 11.05 5.17 3.57
N VAL A 326 11.83 5.34 2.51
CA VAL A 326 11.85 6.57 1.70
C VAL A 326 11.55 6.28 0.23
N ILE A 327 10.88 5.15 -0.05
CA ILE A 327 10.50 4.76 -1.41
C ILE A 327 8.99 4.88 -1.61
N SER A 328 8.58 5.02 -2.87
CA SER A 328 7.17 4.82 -3.24
C SER A 328 6.85 3.32 -3.35
N LEU A 329 5.56 2.95 -3.26
CA LEU A 329 5.13 1.55 -3.44
C LEU A 329 5.55 1.00 -4.81
N MET A 330 5.46 1.81 -5.88
CA MET A 330 5.89 1.39 -7.23
C MET A 330 7.41 1.14 -7.29
N GLU A 331 8.19 1.90 -6.55
CA GLU A 331 9.63 1.62 -6.42
C GLU A 331 9.86 0.27 -5.72
N GLY A 332 9.10 -0.02 -4.66
CA GLY A 332 9.10 -1.34 -4.01
C GLY A 332 8.76 -2.47 -4.99
N VAL A 333 7.72 -2.29 -5.83
CA VAL A 333 7.37 -3.25 -6.89
C VAL A 333 8.53 -3.48 -7.85
N ARG A 334 9.19 -2.42 -8.34
CA ARG A 334 10.35 -2.56 -9.22
C ARG A 334 11.47 -3.35 -8.57
N ARG A 335 11.81 -3.01 -7.32
CA ARG A 335 12.92 -3.68 -6.58
C ARG A 335 12.65 -5.16 -6.37
N VAL A 336 11.44 -5.57 -5.99
CA VAL A 336 11.17 -7.02 -5.82
C VAL A 336 11.19 -7.77 -7.14
N VAL A 337 10.81 -7.13 -8.25
CA VAL A 337 10.97 -7.72 -9.60
C VAL A 337 12.45 -7.87 -9.94
N ASP A 338 13.28 -6.86 -9.70
CA ASP A 338 14.74 -6.94 -9.88
C ASP A 338 15.37 -8.01 -8.99
N PHE A 339 14.80 -8.27 -7.81
CA PHE A 339 15.24 -9.32 -6.90
C PHE A 339 14.69 -10.72 -7.26
N GLY A 340 13.88 -10.83 -8.33
CA GLY A 340 13.45 -12.09 -8.93
C GLY A 340 12.01 -12.50 -8.70
N MET A 341 11.15 -11.65 -8.11
CA MET A 341 9.70 -11.89 -8.05
C MET A 341 9.07 -11.67 -9.43
N PRO A 342 8.19 -12.56 -9.92
CA PRO A 342 7.45 -12.32 -11.15
C PRO A 342 6.63 -11.03 -11.08
N LEU A 343 6.62 -10.22 -12.16
CA LEU A 343 5.91 -8.94 -12.19
C LEU A 343 4.42 -9.08 -11.81
N ALA A 344 3.75 -10.12 -12.31
CA ALA A 344 2.34 -10.35 -11.96
C ALA A 344 2.14 -10.54 -10.46
N ASP A 345 3.00 -11.32 -9.81
CA ASP A 345 2.90 -11.59 -8.36
C ASP A 345 3.23 -10.32 -7.54
N ALA A 346 4.25 -9.55 -7.96
CA ALA A 346 4.58 -8.27 -7.32
C ALA A 346 3.43 -7.27 -7.40
N VAL A 347 2.78 -7.16 -8.57
CA VAL A 347 1.60 -6.29 -8.74
C VAL A 347 0.43 -6.77 -7.90
N LEU A 348 0.17 -8.07 -7.84
CA LEU A 348 -0.90 -8.62 -7.00
C LEU A 348 -0.65 -8.35 -5.51
N ALA A 349 0.60 -8.48 -5.06
CA ALA A 349 1.00 -8.17 -3.69
C ALA A 349 0.91 -6.68 -3.36
N ALA A 350 0.93 -5.79 -4.37
CA ALA A 350 0.78 -4.34 -4.21
C ALA A 350 -0.62 -3.81 -4.59
N SER A 351 -1.58 -4.67 -4.91
CA SER A 351 -2.93 -4.25 -5.35
C SER A 351 -4.05 -5.10 -4.77
N SER A 352 -4.27 -6.32 -5.29
CA SER A 352 -5.42 -7.14 -4.87
C SER A 352 -5.26 -7.72 -3.46
N THR A 353 -4.05 -8.08 -3.06
CA THR A 353 -3.81 -8.61 -1.71
C THR A 353 -4.00 -7.56 -0.63
N PRO A 354 -3.42 -6.34 -0.71
CA PRO A 354 -3.71 -5.28 0.27
C PRO A 354 -5.18 -4.86 0.27
N ALA A 355 -5.84 -4.77 -0.90
CA ALA A 355 -7.28 -4.49 -0.96
C ALA A 355 -8.11 -5.54 -0.18
N ARG A 356 -7.74 -6.82 -0.29
CA ARG A 356 -8.37 -7.91 0.47
C ARG A 356 -8.07 -7.81 1.97
N ALA A 357 -6.83 -7.48 2.34
CA ALA A 357 -6.42 -7.33 3.73
C ALA A 357 -7.25 -6.27 4.47
N ILE A 358 -7.63 -5.19 3.80
CA ILE A 358 -8.49 -4.14 4.35
C ILE A 358 -9.98 -4.29 4.00
N ARG A 359 -10.41 -5.46 3.49
CA ARG A 359 -11.81 -5.80 3.15
C ARG A 359 -12.42 -4.88 2.06
N MET A 360 -11.60 -4.39 1.12
CA MET A 360 -12.00 -3.51 0.02
C MET A 360 -11.86 -4.16 -1.36
N ASP A 361 -11.57 -5.46 -1.44
CA ASP A 361 -11.36 -6.19 -2.68
C ASP A 361 -12.60 -6.32 -3.56
N HIS A 362 -13.80 -6.01 -3.04
CA HIS A 362 -15.02 -5.89 -3.83
C HIS A 362 -15.06 -4.59 -4.67
N GLU A 363 -14.31 -3.54 -4.32
CA GLU A 363 -14.29 -2.23 -4.97
C GLU A 363 -13.02 -1.95 -5.78
N ILE A 364 -11.84 -2.32 -5.25
CA ILE A 364 -10.52 -1.91 -5.76
C ILE A 364 -9.55 -3.09 -5.91
N GLY A 365 -8.35 -2.81 -6.40
CA GLY A 365 -7.19 -3.71 -6.37
C GLY A 365 -7.14 -4.75 -7.51
N SER A 366 -8.09 -4.79 -8.44
CA SER A 366 -8.01 -5.67 -9.62
C SER A 366 -8.85 -5.17 -10.79
N ILE A 367 -8.40 -5.45 -12.00
CA ILE A 367 -9.16 -5.19 -13.23
C ILE A 367 -10.23 -6.28 -13.36
N ARG A 368 -11.46 -5.95 -12.95
CA ARG A 368 -12.61 -6.85 -12.98
C ARG A 368 -13.89 -6.04 -13.12
N ALA A 369 -14.83 -6.54 -13.94
CA ALA A 369 -16.14 -5.93 -14.14
C ALA A 369 -16.83 -5.58 -12.81
N GLY A 370 -17.38 -4.38 -12.72
CA GLY A 370 -18.05 -3.83 -11.56
C GLY A 370 -17.15 -3.12 -10.56
N LYS A 371 -15.83 -3.35 -10.55
CA LYS A 371 -14.87 -2.62 -9.71
C LYS A 371 -14.55 -1.25 -10.29
N ARG A 372 -14.03 -0.35 -9.45
CA ARG A 372 -13.54 0.96 -9.87
C ARG A 372 -12.49 0.83 -10.95
N ALA A 373 -12.59 1.67 -11.96
CA ALA A 373 -11.64 1.68 -13.08
C ALA A 373 -10.37 2.43 -12.69
N ASP A 374 -9.67 1.87 -11.70
CA ASP A 374 -8.37 2.31 -11.22
C ASP A 374 -7.29 1.45 -11.86
N MET A 375 -6.44 2.06 -12.69
CA MET A 375 -5.39 1.32 -13.42
C MET A 375 -4.19 2.21 -13.74
N VAL A 376 -3.07 1.56 -14.02
CA VAL A 376 -1.79 2.19 -14.33
C VAL A 376 -1.23 1.60 -15.61
N ALA A 377 -0.77 2.47 -16.51
CA ALA A 377 0.05 2.06 -17.65
C ALA A 377 1.53 2.21 -17.30
N LEU A 378 2.27 1.12 -17.42
CA LEU A 378 3.71 1.08 -17.23
C LEU A 378 4.42 0.82 -18.56
N ASP A 379 5.56 1.46 -18.77
CA ASP A 379 6.44 1.10 -19.88
C ASP A 379 7.24 -0.20 -19.57
N LYS A 380 8.08 -0.61 -20.53
CA LYS A 380 8.92 -1.81 -20.40
C LYS A 380 9.94 -1.74 -19.24
N SER A 381 10.30 -0.53 -18.79
CA SER A 381 11.15 -0.30 -17.62
C SER A 381 10.34 -0.13 -16.32
N LEU A 382 9.06 -0.46 -16.36
CA LEU A 382 8.11 -0.36 -15.24
C LEU A 382 7.97 1.06 -14.70
N LYS A 383 8.20 2.09 -15.52
CA LYS A 383 7.90 3.48 -15.17
C LYS A 383 6.42 3.77 -15.38
N VAL A 384 5.81 4.47 -14.43
CA VAL A 384 4.44 4.97 -14.55
C VAL A 384 4.36 5.98 -15.70
N ARG A 385 3.49 5.73 -16.65
CA ARG A 385 3.26 6.62 -17.79
C ARG A 385 1.89 7.28 -17.74
N LYS A 386 0.90 6.55 -17.22
CA LYS A 386 -0.43 7.07 -17.03
C LYS A 386 -1.14 6.40 -15.88
N VAL A 387 -1.98 7.14 -15.18
CA VAL A 387 -2.81 6.63 -14.09
C VAL A 387 -4.26 7.07 -14.35
N TRP A 388 -5.18 6.13 -14.24
CA TRP A 388 -6.61 6.38 -14.20
C TRP A 388 -7.16 6.06 -12.82
N ILE A 389 -7.99 6.95 -12.32
CA ILE A 389 -8.72 6.78 -11.06
C ILE A 389 -10.20 7.07 -11.35
N ASP A 390 -11.07 6.12 -11.02
CA ASP A 390 -12.49 6.16 -11.42
C ASP A 390 -12.66 6.37 -12.93
N GLY A 391 -11.82 5.71 -13.73
CA GLY A 391 -11.82 5.78 -15.18
C GLY A 391 -11.38 7.12 -15.79
N ARG A 392 -11.03 8.11 -14.97
CA ARG A 392 -10.54 9.42 -15.40
C ARG A 392 -9.02 9.47 -15.28
N GLU A 393 -8.40 10.11 -16.25
CA GLU A 393 -6.97 10.35 -16.23
C GLU A 393 -6.62 11.27 -15.06
N ALA A 394 -5.88 10.75 -14.08
CA ALA A 394 -5.39 11.50 -12.94
C ALA A 394 -3.94 11.99 -13.15
N VAL A 395 -3.11 11.18 -13.81
CA VAL A 395 -1.70 11.51 -14.08
C VAL A 395 -1.37 11.15 -15.52
N SER A 396 -0.69 12.08 -16.20
CA SER A 396 -0.02 11.87 -17.50
C SER A 396 1.40 12.39 -17.36
N SER A 397 2.40 11.53 -17.47
CA SER A 397 3.78 11.99 -17.62
C SER A 397 3.99 12.44 -19.06
N GLU A 398 3.89 13.74 -19.31
CA GLU A 398 4.45 14.34 -20.49
C GLU A 398 5.98 14.39 -20.31
N SER A 399 6.71 13.49 -20.97
CA SER A 399 8.11 13.56 -21.42
C SER A 399 8.79 12.20 -21.33
#